data_a308766d1ab2a1e094fbaff3824b953c
#
_entry.id   a308766d1ab2a1e094fbaff3824b953c
#
_cell.length_a   1.000
_cell.length_b   1.000
_cell.length_c   1.000
_cell.angle_alpha   90.00
_cell.angle_beta   90.00
_cell.angle_gamma   90.00
#
_symmetry.space_group_name_H-M   'P 1'
#
loop_
_entity.id
_entity.type
_entity.pdbx_description
1 polymer ?
#
loop_
_entity_poly.entity_id
_entity_poly.type
_entity_poly.pdbx_seq_one_letter_code
_entity_poly.pdbx_strand_id
1 'polypeptide(L)'
;SVVVLMTSGVSAKAAVTDVQPAKSSSEAVLKWAKKVGEPFDEKTYANNTVSKIKLVGNYLYVADDAKHRIMKIDKKDGTILKEQKYYDESYIQGYVSSIGYGDGKVYVGYDNGRVQAFDENTLESVWITDENKNAINADFVFTNGKLYFGTTAKTTDWYDNGAPFSYYVVTTSDDDKTKPDEEKTMKKVVESKTGKFYLKKGVVLGKYIVISDTAGTLTMIDTTNDKVTDTKDIGEAFSGNITYDEMTGTIYFVAGTNDLYGIKVSADGKLKDEKKVRLYETGYSATTPE
;
A
#
# COMPACT_ATOMS: atom_id res chain seq x y z
N SER A 1 -13.46 13.06 1.40
CA SER A 1 -12.29 12.85 2.27
C SER A 1 -12.77 12.58 3.69
N VAL A 2 -12.43 11.43 4.24
CA VAL A 2 -12.71 11.11 5.65
C VAL A 2 -11.44 11.49 6.42
N VAL A 3 -11.52 12.52 7.22
CA VAL A 3 -10.44 12.88 8.15
C VAL A 3 -10.67 12.08 9.43
N VAL A 4 -9.84 11.09 9.68
CA VAL A 4 -9.78 10.39 10.96
C VAL A 4 -8.68 11.05 11.79
N LEU A 5 -9.06 11.90 12.73
CA LEU A 5 -8.15 12.45 13.73
C LEU A 5 -8.09 11.48 14.91
N MET A 6 -6.97 10.85 15.09
CA MET A 6 -6.68 10.01 16.25
C MET A 6 -6.24 10.89 17.42
N THR A 7 -7.17 11.30 18.26
CA THR A 7 -6.84 11.93 19.56
C THR A 7 -7.36 11.03 20.67
N SER A 8 -6.53 10.85 21.69
CA SER A 8 -6.89 10.12 22.92
C SER A 8 -8.00 10.86 23.66
N GLY A 9 -9.18 10.24 23.76
CA GLY A 9 -10.09 10.51 24.85
C GLY A 9 -11.27 11.45 24.60
N VAL A 10 -11.89 11.50 23.42
CA VAL A 10 -13.19 12.18 23.27
C VAL A 10 -14.20 11.28 22.56
N SER A 11 -15.28 10.95 23.23
CA SER A 11 -16.43 10.26 22.66
C SER A 11 -17.46 11.31 22.21
N ALA A 12 -17.52 11.60 20.92
CA ALA A 12 -18.56 12.45 20.35
C ALA A 12 -19.53 11.63 19.49
N LYS A 13 -20.80 11.62 19.85
CA LYS A 13 -21.89 11.10 19.00
C LYS A 13 -22.45 12.25 18.16
N ALA A 14 -22.31 12.18 16.86
CA ALA A 14 -23.01 13.08 15.94
C ALA A 14 -23.94 12.29 15.00
N ALA A 15 -25.13 12.83 14.74
CA ALA A 15 -26.07 12.28 13.76
C ALA A 15 -25.53 12.51 12.33
N VAL A 16 -25.59 11.46 11.49
CA VAL A 16 -25.10 11.53 10.11
C VAL A 16 -26.24 11.99 9.21
N THR A 17 -26.13 13.19 8.70
CA THR A 17 -26.86 13.65 7.51
C THR A 17 -25.95 13.53 6.28
N ASP A 18 -26.51 13.57 5.09
CA ASP A 18 -25.79 13.48 3.82
C ASP A 18 -24.67 14.55 3.77
N VAL A 19 -23.42 14.12 3.88
CA VAL A 19 -22.30 15.03 4.13
C VAL A 19 -21.57 15.29 2.83
N GLN A 20 -21.71 16.52 2.35
CA GLN A 20 -20.85 17.04 1.29
C GLN A 20 -19.39 17.18 1.81
N PRO A 21 -18.40 17.00 0.95
CA PRO A 21 -17.01 17.28 1.32
C PRO A 21 -16.86 18.69 1.86
N ALA A 22 -16.13 18.83 2.96
CA ALA A 22 -15.80 20.14 3.51
C ALA A 22 -14.98 20.94 2.47
N LYS A 23 -15.38 22.17 2.19
CA LYS A 23 -14.68 23.07 1.26
C LYS A 23 -13.47 23.75 1.89
N SER A 24 -13.42 23.75 3.21
CA SER A 24 -12.32 24.29 4.00
C SER A 24 -12.15 23.51 5.29
N SER A 25 -11.00 23.65 5.94
CA SER A 25 -10.75 23.01 7.25
C SER A 25 -11.71 23.47 8.36
N SER A 26 -12.25 24.69 8.24
CA SER A 26 -13.24 25.22 9.19
C SER A 26 -14.63 24.58 9.03
N GLU A 27 -14.92 23.96 7.90
CA GLU A 27 -16.15 23.21 7.66
C GLU A 27 -16.04 21.72 8.02
N ALA A 28 -14.84 21.25 8.36
CA ALA A 28 -14.61 19.86 8.74
C ALA A 28 -15.26 19.58 10.11
N VAL A 29 -16.09 18.56 10.17
CA VAL A 29 -16.77 18.12 11.39
C VAL A 29 -16.28 16.74 11.80
N LEU A 30 -15.79 16.62 13.04
CA LEU A 30 -15.46 15.31 13.60
C LEU A 30 -16.75 14.53 13.82
N LYS A 31 -16.94 13.45 13.09
CA LYS A 31 -18.10 12.57 13.24
C LYS A 31 -17.95 11.57 14.37
N TRP A 32 -16.77 10.96 14.44
CA TRP A 32 -16.40 10.04 15.49
C TRP A 32 -14.88 9.89 15.57
N ALA A 33 -14.40 9.43 16.71
CA ALA A 33 -13.00 9.03 16.89
C ALA A 33 -12.96 7.66 17.58
N LYS A 34 -12.08 6.80 17.14
CA LYS A 34 -11.89 5.46 17.70
C LYS A 34 -10.40 5.22 17.94
N LYS A 35 -10.06 4.85 19.17
CA LYS A 35 -8.73 4.36 19.47
C LYS A 35 -8.59 2.95 18.90
N VAL A 36 -7.60 2.75 18.04
CA VAL A 36 -7.13 1.46 17.53
C VAL A 36 -5.65 1.34 17.87
N GLY A 37 -5.18 0.14 18.17
CA GLY A 37 -3.83 -0.06 18.68
C GLY A 37 -3.66 0.28 20.17
N GLU A 38 -2.43 0.21 20.65
CA GLU A 38 -2.07 0.51 22.04
C GLU A 38 -1.14 1.74 22.10
N PRO A 39 -1.05 2.44 23.25
CA PRO A 39 -0.04 3.46 23.46
C PRO A 39 1.37 2.87 23.33
N PHE A 40 2.30 3.67 22.85
CA PHE A 40 3.72 3.30 22.86
C PHE A 40 4.17 3.00 24.29
N ASP A 41 4.80 1.85 24.48
CA ASP A 41 5.40 1.46 25.76
C ASP A 41 6.93 1.56 25.65
N GLU A 42 7.50 2.55 26.31
CA GLU A 42 8.95 2.79 26.33
C GLU A 42 9.75 1.61 26.93
N LYS A 43 9.11 0.76 27.74
CA LYS A 43 9.80 -0.37 28.38
C LYS A 43 9.94 -1.57 27.44
N THR A 44 8.99 -1.77 26.56
CA THR A 44 8.97 -2.90 25.64
C THR A 44 9.42 -2.52 24.23
N TYR A 45 9.49 -1.21 23.93
CA TYR A 45 9.67 -0.70 22.57
C TYR A 45 8.72 -1.38 21.58
N ALA A 46 7.54 -1.75 22.07
CA ALA A 46 6.55 -2.41 21.23
C ALA A 46 6.09 -1.46 20.12
N ASN A 47 6.14 -1.93 18.91
CA ASN A 47 5.63 -1.22 17.75
C ASN A 47 4.10 -1.15 17.84
N ASN A 48 3.58 0.04 18.11
CA ASN A 48 2.14 0.29 18.24
C ASN A 48 1.58 0.85 16.95
N THR A 49 2.05 0.35 15.82
CA THR A 49 1.65 0.83 14.51
C THR A 49 0.33 0.21 14.06
N VAL A 50 -0.42 1.01 13.35
CA VAL A 50 -1.57 0.57 12.56
C VAL A 50 -1.28 0.81 11.10
N SER A 51 -1.85 -0.03 10.23
CA SER A 51 -1.75 0.14 8.78
C SER A 51 -2.40 1.44 8.31
N LYS A 52 -2.17 1.81 7.07
CA LYS A 52 -3.05 2.73 6.35
C LYS A 52 -4.47 2.19 6.35
N ILE A 53 -5.46 3.09 6.38
CA ILE A 53 -6.86 2.71 6.34
C ILE A 53 -7.26 2.37 4.91
N LYS A 54 -7.91 1.23 4.72
CA LYS A 54 -8.53 0.86 3.44
C LYS A 54 -10.04 1.04 3.52
N LEU A 55 -10.55 2.02 2.78
CA LEU A 55 -11.99 2.24 2.64
C LEU A 55 -12.54 1.36 1.51
N VAL A 56 -13.56 0.55 1.82
CA VAL A 56 -14.30 -0.27 0.85
C VAL A 56 -15.79 -0.14 1.14
N GLY A 57 -16.51 0.52 0.25
CA GLY A 57 -17.93 0.78 0.44
C GLY A 57 -18.23 1.51 1.77
N ASN A 58 -18.92 0.84 2.67
CA ASN A 58 -19.28 1.36 3.99
C ASN A 58 -18.32 0.94 5.12
N TYR A 59 -17.24 0.28 4.80
CA TYR A 59 -16.33 -0.30 5.79
C TYR A 59 -14.93 0.24 5.68
N LEU A 60 -14.28 0.36 6.83
CA LEU A 60 -12.86 0.64 6.95
C LEU A 60 -12.18 -0.65 7.40
N TYR A 61 -11.08 -0.99 6.74
CA TYR A 61 -10.21 -2.10 7.15
C TYR A 61 -8.91 -1.51 7.67
N VAL A 62 -8.49 -2.01 8.84
CA VAL A 62 -7.28 -1.56 9.53
C VAL A 62 -6.57 -2.76 10.11
N ALA A 63 -5.28 -2.89 9.85
CA ALA A 63 -4.43 -3.86 10.52
C ALA A 63 -3.77 -3.20 11.74
N ASP A 64 -3.84 -3.86 12.89
CA ASP A 64 -3.32 -3.42 14.18
C ASP A 64 -2.17 -4.34 14.59
N ASP A 65 -0.98 -3.82 14.45
CA ASP A 65 0.25 -4.59 14.68
C ASP A 65 0.48 -4.89 16.16
N ALA A 66 0.07 -3.98 17.05
CA ALA A 66 0.22 -4.17 18.48
C ALA A 66 -0.60 -5.35 19.04
N LYS A 67 -1.72 -5.67 18.39
CA LYS A 67 -2.61 -6.79 18.76
C LYS A 67 -2.62 -7.92 17.73
N HIS A 68 -1.77 -7.83 16.72
CA HIS A 68 -1.64 -8.83 15.66
C HIS A 68 -2.99 -9.23 15.04
N ARG A 69 -3.77 -8.22 14.62
CA ARG A 69 -5.13 -8.41 14.11
C ARG A 69 -5.48 -7.48 12.97
N ILE A 70 -6.43 -7.92 12.15
CA ILE A 70 -7.15 -7.08 11.20
C ILE A 70 -8.56 -6.78 11.74
N MET A 71 -9.05 -5.58 11.49
CA MET A 71 -10.37 -5.11 11.91
C MET A 71 -11.18 -4.65 10.71
N LYS A 72 -12.50 -4.95 10.75
CA LYS A 72 -13.54 -4.37 9.90
C LYS A 72 -14.37 -3.41 10.74
N ILE A 73 -14.41 -2.14 10.35
CA ILE A 73 -15.01 -1.04 11.11
C ILE A 73 -16.10 -0.40 10.26
N ASP A 74 -17.25 -0.13 10.87
CA ASP A 74 -18.31 0.65 10.20
C ASP A 74 -17.86 2.13 10.09
N LYS A 75 -17.81 2.66 8.88
CA LYS A 75 -17.40 4.06 8.65
C LYS A 75 -18.40 5.08 9.21
N LYS A 76 -19.64 4.66 9.49
CA LYS A 76 -20.68 5.54 9.98
C LYS A 76 -20.42 6.03 11.40
N ASP A 77 -19.98 5.12 12.28
CA ASP A 77 -19.89 5.39 13.72
C ASP A 77 -18.61 4.84 14.38
N GLY A 78 -17.73 4.18 13.62
CA GLY A 78 -16.50 3.60 14.13
C GLY A 78 -16.68 2.29 14.90
N THR A 79 -17.83 1.65 14.81
CA THR A 79 -18.06 0.35 15.45
C THR A 79 -17.18 -0.71 14.82
N ILE A 80 -16.41 -1.44 15.63
CA ILE A 80 -15.66 -2.62 15.17
C ILE A 80 -16.69 -3.74 14.99
N LEU A 81 -16.92 -4.11 13.73
CA LEU A 81 -17.88 -5.14 13.37
C LEU A 81 -17.29 -6.54 13.50
N LYS A 82 -16.01 -6.66 13.13
CA LYS A 82 -15.24 -7.91 13.20
C LYS A 82 -13.77 -7.62 13.45
N GLU A 83 -13.10 -8.58 14.06
CA GLU A 83 -11.65 -8.63 14.17
C GLU A 83 -11.18 -10.08 14.03
N GLN A 84 -10.01 -10.25 13.46
CA GLN A 84 -9.38 -11.54 13.27
C GLN A 84 -7.89 -11.42 13.54
N LYS A 85 -7.35 -12.34 14.31
CA LYS A 85 -5.91 -12.46 14.52
C LYS A 85 -5.21 -12.90 13.24
N TYR A 86 -3.97 -12.49 13.10
CA TYR A 86 -3.09 -12.96 12.04
C TYR A 86 -2.79 -14.46 12.19
N TYR A 87 -2.35 -15.07 11.11
CA TYR A 87 -2.04 -16.51 11.07
C TYR A 87 -1.05 -16.96 12.16
N ASP A 88 -0.02 -16.16 12.40
CA ASP A 88 0.97 -16.45 13.42
C ASP A 88 1.43 -15.15 14.11
N GLU A 89 1.25 -15.09 15.42
CA GLU A 89 1.63 -13.95 16.23
C GLU A 89 3.16 -13.79 16.37
N SER A 90 3.94 -14.86 16.13
CA SER A 90 5.39 -14.85 16.24
C SER A 90 6.12 -14.19 15.06
N TYR A 91 5.45 -14.04 13.91
CA TYR A 91 6.05 -13.56 12.67
C TYR A 91 6.02 -12.04 12.50
N ILE A 92 5.44 -11.33 13.44
CA ILE A 92 5.20 -9.91 13.27
C ILE A 92 6.07 -9.11 14.23
N GLN A 93 7.29 -8.94 13.84
CA GLN A 93 8.14 -7.91 14.38
C GLN A 93 8.33 -6.86 13.30
N GLY A 94 7.43 -5.88 13.21
CA GLY A 94 7.61 -4.84 12.26
C GLY A 94 6.32 -4.15 11.83
N TYR A 95 6.47 -3.11 11.07
CA TYR A 95 5.39 -2.23 10.69
C TYR A 95 4.50 -2.86 9.63
N VAL A 96 3.26 -3.20 9.96
CA VAL A 96 2.23 -3.38 8.95
C VAL A 96 1.86 -2.01 8.42
N SER A 97 2.53 -1.55 7.38
CA SER A 97 2.29 -0.21 6.83
C SER A 97 1.16 -0.18 5.82
N SER A 98 0.85 -1.31 5.19
CA SER A 98 -0.04 -1.36 4.04
C SER A 98 -1.09 -2.42 4.13
N ILE A 99 -2.28 -2.07 3.63
CA ILE A 99 -3.41 -2.95 3.50
C ILE A 99 -3.96 -2.85 2.07
N GLY A 100 -4.16 -3.99 1.42
CA GLY A 100 -4.72 -4.10 0.08
C GLY A 100 -6.16 -4.55 0.07
N TYR A 101 -6.84 -4.37 -1.06
CA TYR A 101 -8.18 -4.88 -1.28
C TYR A 101 -8.38 -5.20 -2.77
N GLY A 102 -9.08 -6.28 -3.02
CA GLY A 102 -9.53 -6.70 -4.34
C GLY A 102 -10.10 -8.10 -4.30
N ASP A 103 -10.97 -8.43 -5.24
CA ASP A 103 -11.56 -9.77 -5.39
C ASP A 103 -12.21 -10.31 -4.10
N GLY A 104 -12.95 -9.43 -3.39
CA GLY A 104 -13.63 -9.78 -2.14
C GLY A 104 -12.70 -10.11 -0.96
N LYS A 105 -11.43 -9.72 -1.05
CA LYS A 105 -10.40 -10.02 -0.04
C LYS A 105 -9.66 -8.77 0.39
N VAL A 106 -9.23 -8.80 1.64
CA VAL A 106 -8.34 -7.82 2.25
C VAL A 106 -6.97 -8.45 2.44
N TYR A 107 -5.92 -7.75 2.04
CA TYR A 107 -4.55 -8.27 2.05
C TYR A 107 -3.70 -7.51 3.05
N VAL A 108 -2.90 -8.24 3.81
CA VAL A 108 -1.93 -7.71 4.77
C VAL A 108 -0.55 -8.26 4.43
N GLY A 109 0.43 -7.37 4.30
CA GLY A 109 1.84 -7.73 4.12
C GLY A 109 2.59 -7.69 5.45
N TYR A 110 3.53 -8.61 5.63
CA TYR A 110 4.26 -8.77 6.88
C TYR A 110 5.75 -8.56 6.73
N ASP A 111 6.39 -8.20 7.83
CA ASP A 111 7.85 -8.01 7.89
C ASP A 111 8.63 -9.31 7.65
N ASN A 112 8.03 -10.47 7.95
CA ASN A 112 8.63 -11.77 7.60
C ASN A 112 8.59 -12.11 6.11
N GLY A 113 8.02 -11.23 5.26
CA GLY A 113 7.99 -11.41 3.82
C GLY A 113 6.82 -12.26 3.30
N ARG A 114 5.73 -12.36 4.07
CA ARG A 114 4.49 -13.04 3.66
C ARG A 114 3.37 -12.05 3.37
N VAL A 115 2.41 -12.46 2.56
CA VAL A 115 1.11 -11.80 2.38
C VAL A 115 0.03 -12.76 2.84
N GLN A 116 -0.90 -12.25 3.66
CA GLN A 116 -2.11 -12.99 4.05
C GLN A 116 -3.34 -12.33 3.47
N ALA A 117 -4.24 -13.14 2.93
CA ALA A 117 -5.55 -12.74 2.46
C ALA A 117 -6.64 -13.12 3.46
N PHE A 118 -7.56 -12.21 3.68
CA PHE A 118 -8.73 -12.39 4.53
C PHE A 118 -10.00 -12.16 3.71
N ASP A 119 -11.02 -12.97 3.93
CA ASP A 119 -12.35 -12.70 3.37
C ASP A 119 -12.88 -11.35 3.85
N GLU A 120 -13.40 -10.52 2.97
CA GLU A 120 -13.85 -9.17 3.33
C GLU A 120 -15.04 -9.14 4.29
N ASN A 121 -15.84 -10.21 4.36
CA ASN A 121 -17.03 -10.26 5.19
C ASN A 121 -16.77 -10.94 6.52
N THR A 122 -16.10 -12.07 6.51
CA THR A 122 -15.86 -12.89 7.70
C THR A 122 -14.57 -12.54 8.40
N LEU A 123 -13.58 -11.98 7.70
CA LEU A 123 -12.19 -11.81 8.10
C LEU A 123 -11.47 -13.13 8.37
N GLU A 124 -12.04 -14.25 7.97
CA GLU A 124 -11.33 -15.54 8.03
C GLU A 124 -10.17 -15.54 7.05
N SER A 125 -9.08 -16.20 7.44
CA SER A 125 -7.91 -16.37 6.56
C SER A 125 -8.29 -17.25 5.37
N VAL A 126 -8.04 -16.73 4.16
CA VAL A 126 -8.31 -17.44 2.90
C VAL A 126 -7.06 -18.17 2.42
N TRP A 127 -5.93 -17.46 2.38
CA TRP A 127 -4.63 -18.00 2.02
C TRP A 127 -3.50 -17.16 2.60
N ILE A 128 -2.31 -17.74 2.61
CA ILE A 128 -1.05 -17.08 2.94
C ILE A 128 -0.02 -17.43 1.86
N THR A 129 0.95 -16.55 1.61
CA THR A 129 2.05 -16.83 0.69
C THR A 129 3.19 -17.56 1.38
N ASP A 130 4.09 -18.14 0.57
CA ASP A 130 5.42 -18.51 1.01
C ASP A 130 6.20 -17.32 1.58
N GLU A 131 7.30 -17.59 2.27
CA GLU A 131 8.13 -16.58 2.90
C GLU A 131 9.13 -15.97 1.92
N ASN A 132 9.29 -14.65 1.98
CA ASN A 132 10.34 -13.91 1.28
C ASN A 132 11.45 -13.51 2.25
N LYS A 133 12.67 -13.35 1.75
CA LYS A 133 13.78 -12.84 2.55
C LYS A 133 13.57 -11.40 3.04
N ASN A 134 12.86 -10.61 2.25
CA ASN A 134 12.60 -9.19 2.47
C ASN A 134 11.18 -8.99 2.96
N ALA A 135 10.95 -7.89 3.68
CA ALA A 135 9.63 -7.51 4.17
C ALA A 135 8.68 -7.09 3.05
N ILE A 136 7.38 -7.26 3.27
CA ILE A 136 6.32 -6.76 2.40
C ILE A 136 5.56 -5.66 3.15
N ASN A 137 6.14 -4.46 3.11
CA ASN A 137 5.62 -3.25 3.78
C ASN A 137 5.18 -2.18 2.76
N ALA A 138 5.27 -2.47 1.47
CA ALA A 138 4.86 -1.59 0.39
C ALA A 138 3.35 -1.68 0.10
N ASP A 139 2.80 -0.64 -0.51
CA ASP A 139 1.40 -0.62 -0.93
C ASP A 139 1.13 -1.65 -2.04
N PHE A 140 -0.04 -2.27 -1.96
CA PHE A 140 -0.51 -3.25 -2.93
C PHE A 140 -1.18 -2.61 -4.14
N VAL A 141 -1.01 -3.25 -5.30
CA VAL A 141 -1.79 -2.97 -6.52
C VAL A 141 -2.58 -4.22 -6.88
N PHE A 142 -3.91 -4.09 -6.89
CA PHE A 142 -4.80 -5.15 -7.36
C PHE A 142 -5.30 -4.81 -8.76
N THR A 143 -5.17 -5.76 -9.69
CA THR A 143 -5.75 -5.68 -11.02
C THR A 143 -5.84 -7.07 -11.67
N ASN A 144 -6.89 -7.30 -12.44
CA ASN A 144 -7.07 -8.54 -13.24
C ASN A 144 -6.93 -9.85 -12.44
N GLY A 145 -7.50 -9.90 -11.22
CA GLY A 145 -7.41 -11.07 -10.35
C GLY A 145 -6.00 -11.37 -9.82
N LYS A 146 -5.12 -10.38 -9.84
CA LYS A 146 -3.75 -10.46 -9.36
C LYS A 146 -3.43 -9.36 -8.38
N LEU A 147 -2.62 -9.69 -7.39
CA LEU A 147 -2.07 -8.76 -6.42
C LEU A 147 -0.58 -8.58 -6.69
N TYR A 148 -0.17 -7.33 -6.91
CA TYR A 148 1.21 -6.93 -7.14
C TYR A 148 1.74 -6.15 -5.95
N PHE A 149 2.99 -6.39 -5.57
CA PHE A 149 3.63 -5.72 -4.44
C PHE A 149 5.15 -5.78 -4.51
N GLY A 150 5.78 -4.80 -3.89
CA GLY A 150 7.22 -4.72 -3.78
C GLY A 150 7.73 -5.18 -2.42
N THR A 151 9.03 -5.41 -2.35
CA THR A 151 9.71 -5.74 -1.10
C THR A 151 10.58 -4.59 -0.60
N THR A 152 10.75 -4.55 0.71
CA THR A 152 11.56 -3.58 1.45
C THR A 152 12.49 -4.30 2.42
N ALA A 153 13.41 -3.58 3.05
CA ALA A 153 14.19 -4.14 4.15
C ALA A 153 13.25 -4.53 5.32
N LYS A 154 13.61 -5.57 6.05
CA LYS A 154 12.98 -5.92 7.32
C LYS A 154 13.23 -4.82 8.35
N THR A 155 12.27 -4.56 9.21
CA THR A 155 12.42 -3.52 10.25
C THR A 155 13.47 -3.89 11.29
N THR A 156 13.70 -5.19 11.51
CA THR A 156 14.72 -5.72 12.41
C THR A 156 16.15 -5.65 11.86
N ASP A 157 16.28 -5.51 10.54
CA ASP A 157 17.56 -5.61 9.83
C ASP A 157 17.80 -4.43 8.88
N TRP A 158 17.66 -3.20 9.37
CA TRP A 158 17.92 -1.98 8.58
C TRP A 158 19.32 -1.95 7.94
N TYR A 159 20.28 -2.71 8.49
CA TYR A 159 21.65 -2.78 8.02
C TYR A 159 21.96 -4.01 7.17
N ASP A 160 21.11 -5.04 7.22
CA ASP A 160 21.22 -6.13 6.27
C ASP A 160 20.54 -5.68 4.97
N ASN A 161 21.40 -5.28 4.03
CA ASN A 161 21.00 -5.07 2.65
C ASN A 161 20.61 -6.42 2.04
N GLY A 162 19.52 -7.04 2.54
CA GLY A 162 18.96 -8.31 2.05
C GLY A 162 18.56 -8.27 0.57
N ALA A 163 19.25 -7.39 -0.17
CA ALA A 163 19.16 -7.30 -1.62
C ALA A 163 19.38 -8.69 -2.26
N PRO A 164 18.73 -8.94 -3.38
CA PRO A 164 18.02 -7.96 -4.19
C PRO A 164 16.55 -7.80 -3.78
N PHE A 165 16.08 -6.55 -3.72
CA PHE A 165 14.66 -6.24 -3.60
C PHE A 165 13.95 -6.48 -4.92
N SER A 166 12.71 -6.94 -4.86
CA SER A 166 11.98 -7.36 -6.04
C SER A 166 10.51 -6.96 -5.97
N TYR A 167 9.87 -6.97 -7.13
CA TYR A 167 8.43 -6.80 -7.27
C TYR A 167 7.82 -8.14 -7.64
N TYR A 168 6.77 -8.53 -6.94
CA TYR A 168 6.14 -9.83 -7.05
C TYR A 168 4.69 -9.71 -7.49
N VAL A 169 4.14 -10.85 -7.92
CA VAL A 169 2.73 -11.04 -8.20
C VAL A 169 2.25 -12.37 -7.63
N VAL A 170 1.01 -12.37 -7.15
CA VAL A 170 0.28 -13.58 -6.77
C VAL A 170 -1.14 -13.48 -7.31
N THR A 171 -1.71 -14.60 -7.74
CA THR A 171 -3.13 -14.67 -8.10
C THR A 171 -3.98 -14.59 -6.84
N THR A 172 -5.16 -13.97 -6.94
CA THR A 172 -6.05 -13.80 -5.78
C THR A 172 -7.04 -14.95 -5.64
N SER A 173 -7.13 -15.83 -6.64
CA SER A 173 -7.99 -17.00 -6.63
C SER A 173 -7.60 -18.00 -5.54
N ASP A 174 -8.60 -18.62 -4.93
CA ASP A 174 -8.41 -19.71 -3.95
C ASP A 174 -8.16 -21.04 -4.65
N ASP A 175 -8.47 -21.13 -5.95
CA ASP A 175 -8.31 -22.36 -6.76
C ASP A 175 -6.86 -22.78 -6.95
N ASP A 176 -5.91 -21.87 -6.70
CA ASP A 176 -4.48 -22.17 -6.76
C ASP A 176 -3.98 -23.00 -5.57
N LYS A 177 -4.82 -23.17 -4.56
CA LYS A 177 -4.54 -24.01 -3.41
C LYS A 177 -4.90 -25.45 -3.72
N THR A 178 -3.96 -26.34 -3.64
CA THR A 178 -4.22 -27.78 -3.72
C THR A 178 -4.67 -28.36 -2.38
N LYS A 179 -4.29 -27.69 -1.27
CA LYS A 179 -4.71 -28.00 0.10
C LYS A 179 -4.92 -26.72 0.91
N PRO A 180 -5.81 -26.74 1.91
CA PRO A 180 -6.08 -25.56 2.75
C PRO A 180 -4.84 -24.97 3.45
N ASP A 181 -3.87 -25.81 3.76
CA ASP A 181 -2.66 -25.42 4.49
C ASP A 181 -1.47 -25.12 3.56
N GLU A 182 -1.65 -25.19 2.24
CA GLU A 182 -0.56 -24.89 1.30
C GLU A 182 -0.41 -23.39 1.11
N GLU A 183 0.83 -22.97 1.14
CA GLU A 183 1.22 -21.58 0.88
C GLU A 183 1.15 -21.28 -0.62
N LYS A 184 0.66 -20.10 -0.98
CA LYS A 184 0.72 -19.62 -2.37
C LYS A 184 2.13 -19.17 -2.71
N THR A 185 2.62 -19.58 -3.87
CA THR A 185 3.94 -19.16 -4.36
C THR A 185 3.88 -17.76 -4.96
N MET A 186 4.75 -16.88 -4.48
CA MET A 186 4.96 -15.55 -5.07
C MET A 186 5.84 -15.65 -6.31
N LYS A 187 5.35 -15.14 -7.43
CA LYS A 187 6.13 -15.05 -8.68
C LYS A 187 6.87 -13.71 -8.74
N LYS A 188 8.19 -13.76 -8.87
CA LYS A 188 9.00 -12.57 -9.12
C LYS A 188 8.76 -12.02 -10.54
N VAL A 189 8.45 -10.73 -10.64
CA VAL A 189 8.22 -10.01 -11.90
C VAL A 189 9.47 -9.27 -12.34
N VAL A 190 10.06 -8.51 -11.41
CA VAL A 190 11.28 -7.74 -11.66
C VAL A 190 12.10 -7.63 -10.39
N GLU A 191 13.41 -7.56 -10.55
CA GLU A 191 14.38 -7.33 -9.50
C GLU A 191 14.97 -5.94 -9.66
N SER A 192 15.12 -5.20 -8.56
CA SER A 192 15.73 -3.86 -8.57
C SER A 192 17.20 -3.95 -8.95
N LYS A 193 17.57 -3.29 -10.03
CA LYS A 193 18.98 -3.18 -10.46
C LYS A 193 19.78 -2.20 -9.62
N THR A 194 19.10 -1.32 -8.91
CA THR A 194 19.73 -0.28 -8.06
C THR A 194 19.97 -0.77 -6.63
N GLY A 195 19.46 -1.94 -6.26
CA GLY A 195 19.47 -2.44 -4.88
C GLY A 195 18.55 -1.63 -3.94
N LYS A 196 17.57 -0.93 -4.47
CA LYS A 196 16.62 -0.11 -3.70
C LYS A 196 15.23 -0.74 -3.65
N PHE A 197 14.44 -0.37 -2.63
CA PHE A 197 13.14 -1.00 -2.38
C PHE A 197 12.04 -0.46 -3.29
N TYR A 198 10.96 -1.23 -3.41
CA TYR A 198 9.71 -0.83 -4.04
C TYR A 198 8.70 -0.42 -2.95
N LEU A 199 8.83 0.80 -2.44
CA LEU A 199 8.01 1.28 -1.32
C LEU A 199 6.73 1.99 -1.77
N LYS A 200 6.76 2.65 -2.92
CA LYS A 200 5.65 3.47 -3.39
C LYS A 200 4.58 2.63 -4.08
N LYS A 201 3.33 3.09 -3.97
CA LYS A 201 2.23 2.45 -4.65
C LYS A 201 2.37 2.60 -6.15
N GLY A 202 2.25 1.49 -6.89
CA GLY A 202 2.11 1.51 -8.33
C GLY A 202 0.73 2.01 -8.77
N VAL A 203 0.62 2.41 -10.02
CA VAL A 203 -0.64 2.87 -10.61
C VAL A 203 -1.05 1.98 -11.78
N VAL A 204 -2.37 1.71 -11.89
CA VAL A 204 -2.96 0.88 -12.96
C VAL A 204 -3.32 1.76 -14.15
N LEU A 205 -2.93 1.33 -15.35
CA LEU A 205 -3.18 1.98 -16.62
C LEU A 205 -3.70 0.94 -17.64
N GLY A 206 -4.99 0.66 -17.59
CA GLY A 206 -5.59 -0.42 -18.39
C GLY A 206 -4.96 -1.77 -18.06
N LYS A 207 -4.30 -2.41 -19.04
CA LYS A 207 -3.60 -3.69 -18.82
C LYS A 207 -2.18 -3.54 -18.27
N TYR A 208 -1.72 -2.34 -18.03
CA TYR A 208 -0.38 -2.07 -17.49
C TYR A 208 -0.45 -1.60 -16.05
N ILE A 209 0.65 -1.80 -15.35
CA ILE A 209 0.95 -1.08 -14.12
C ILE A 209 2.30 -0.38 -14.29
N VAL A 210 2.44 0.79 -13.68
CA VAL A 210 3.73 1.46 -13.53
C VAL A 210 4.10 1.49 -12.05
N ILE A 211 5.31 1.12 -11.77
CA ILE A 211 5.89 1.09 -10.42
C ILE A 211 7.20 1.86 -10.39
N SER A 212 7.64 2.23 -9.19
CA SER A 212 8.97 2.83 -9.00
C SER A 212 9.72 2.19 -7.85
N ASP A 213 11.04 2.08 -7.98
CA ASP A 213 11.89 1.86 -6.83
C ASP A 213 12.25 3.19 -6.14
N THR A 214 12.86 3.12 -4.96
CA THR A 214 13.22 4.33 -4.19
C THR A 214 14.42 5.09 -4.74
N ALA A 215 15.12 4.55 -5.75
CA ALA A 215 16.18 5.28 -6.44
C ALA A 215 15.68 6.15 -7.59
N GLY A 216 14.45 5.93 -8.04
CA GLY A 216 13.86 6.71 -9.14
C GLY A 216 13.77 5.95 -10.47
N THR A 217 13.80 4.62 -10.44
CA THR A 217 13.56 3.82 -11.63
C THR A 217 12.09 3.54 -11.80
N LEU A 218 11.50 4.00 -12.88
CA LEU A 218 10.15 3.62 -13.32
C LEU A 218 10.20 2.29 -14.08
N THR A 219 9.24 1.41 -13.81
CA THR A 219 9.09 0.14 -14.51
C THR A 219 7.65 -0.06 -14.94
N MET A 220 7.42 -0.33 -16.22
CA MET A 220 6.13 -0.69 -16.80
C MET A 220 6.01 -2.22 -16.87
N ILE A 221 4.89 -2.75 -16.43
CA ILE A 221 4.59 -4.19 -16.42
C ILE A 221 3.26 -4.42 -17.15
N ASP A 222 3.24 -5.32 -18.13
CA ASP A 222 2.02 -5.83 -18.75
C ASP A 222 1.43 -6.93 -17.84
N THR A 223 0.26 -6.67 -17.26
CA THR A 223 -0.40 -7.56 -16.30
C THR A 223 -1.03 -8.79 -16.96
N THR A 224 -1.12 -8.84 -18.27
CA THR A 224 -1.64 -10.02 -18.98
C THR A 224 -0.65 -11.19 -18.98
N ASN A 225 0.64 -10.88 -18.93
CA ASN A 225 1.73 -11.88 -18.96
C ASN A 225 2.79 -11.68 -17.85
N ASP A 226 2.64 -10.65 -17.01
CA ASP A 226 3.56 -10.27 -15.93
C ASP A 226 4.99 -9.96 -16.42
N LYS A 227 5.11 -9.33 -17.58
CA LYS A 227 6.41 -8.96 -18.16
C LYS A 227 6.63 -7.46 -18.14
N VAL A 228 7.88 -7.10 -17.88
CA VAL A 228 8.35 -5.72 -18.04
C VAL A 228 8.32 -5.34 -19.52
N THR A 229 7.66 -4.23 -19.84
CA THR A 229 7.57 -3.69 -21.20
C THR A 229 8.50 -2.51 -21.42
N ASP A 230 8.78 -1.77 -20.34
CA ASP A 230 9.68 -0.62 -20.38
C ASP A 230 10.27 -0.31 -19.02
N THR A 231 11.42 0.36 -19.01
CA THR A 231 12.10 0.85 -17.80
C THR A 231 12.73 2.19 -18.10
N LYS A 232 12.53 3.15 -17.19
CA LYS A 232 13.10 4.50 -17.31
C LYS A 232 13.72 4.94 -15.99
N ASP A 233 14.98 5.26 -16.02
CA ASP A 233 15.68 5.87 -14.89
C ASP A 233 15.48 7.39 -14.91
N ILE A 234 14.94 7.94 -13.83
CA ILE A 234 14.75 9.37 -13.61
C ILE A 234 16.00 9.99 -12.96
N GLY A 235 16.82 9.16 -12.32
CA GLY A 235 18.06 9.61 -11.63
C GLY A 235 17.82 10.32 -10.30
N GLU A 236 16.56 10.44 -9.86
CA GLU A 236 16.19 11.12 -8.62
C GLU A 236 15.14 10.30 -7.86
N ALA A 237 15.32 10.18 -6.53
CA ALA A 237 14.39 9.44 -5.68
C ALA A 237 12.97 10.05 -5.72
N PHE A 238 11.95 9.18 -5.71
CA PHE A 238 10.56 9.62 -5.68
C PHE A 238 10.16 10.11 -4.29
N SER A 239 9.59 11.30 -4.21
CA SER A 239 9.12 11.89 -2.95
C SER A 239 7.70 11.42 -2.58
N GLY A 240 6.88 11.03 -3.56
CA GLY A 240 5.49 10.60 -3.37
C GLY A 240 5.11 9.42 -4.24
N ASN A 241 3.81 9.16 -4.34
CA ASN A 241 3.26 8.16 -5.24
C ASN A 241 3.13 8.71 -6.66
N ILE A 242 2.96 7.80 -7.61
CA ILE A 242 2.63 8.14 -9.00
C ILE A 242 1.12 8.33 -9.11
N THR A 243 0.70 9.35 -9.86
CA THR A 243 -0.70 9.59 -10.23
C THR A 243 -0.84 9.46 -11.74
N TYR A 244 -1.98 8.98 -12.22
CA TYR A 244 -2.27 8.82 -13.65
C TYR A 244 -3.48 9.66 -14.05
N ASP A 245 -3.31 10.45 -15.08
CA ASP A 245 -4.38 11.17 -15.77
C ASP A 245 -4.81 10.40 -17.02
N GLU A 246 -5.97 9.75 -16.95
CA GLU A 246 -6.53 8.99 -18.05
C GLU A 246 -6.87 9.86 -19.27
N MET A 247 -7.22 11.13 -19.07
CA MET A 247 -7.60 12.03 -20.15
C MET A 247 -6.43 12.34 -21.08
N THR A 248 -5.25 12.49 -20.52
CA THR A 248 -4.04 12.83 -21.28
C THR A 248 -3.11 11.64 -21.50
N GLY A 249 -3.36 10.51 -20.84
CA GLY A 249 -2.48 9.34 -20.86
C GLY A 249 -1.13 9.60 -20.19
N THR A 250 -1.09 10.48 -19.18
CA THR A 250 0.14 10.96 -18.57
C THR A 250 0.24 10.52 -17.12
N ILE A 251 1.38 10.00 -16.70
CA ILE A 251 1.69 9.81 -15.29
C ILE A 251 2.40 11.05 -14.76
N TYR A 252 2.06 11.43 -13.53
CA TYR A 252 2.69 12.53 -12.80
C TYR A 252 3.28 12.03 -11.49
N PHE A 253 4.43 12.56 -11.11
CA PHE A 253 5.11 12.27 -9.85
C PHE A 253 6.09 13.37 -9.50
N VAL A 254 6.47 13.43 -8.23
CA VAL A 254 7.54 14.31 -7.76
C VAL A 254 8.79 13.48 -7.50
N ALA A 255 9.91 13.88 -8.06
CA ALA A 255 11.22 13.28 -7.81
C ALA A 255 12.22 14.34 -7.32
N GLY A 256 13.27 13.90 -6.65
CA GLY A 256 14.09 14.80 -5.87
C GLY A 256 13.28 15.46 -4.75
N THR A 257 13.50 16.72 -4.51
CA THR A 257 12.72 17.48 -3.53
C THR A 257 11.61 18.32 -4.15
N ASN A 258 11.81 18.80 -5.38
CA ASN A 258 11.01 19.91 -5.91
C ASN A 258 10.57 19.75 -7.37
N ASP A 259 10.93 18.68 -8.05
CA ASP A 259 10.68 18.56 -9.47
C ASP A 259 9.43 17.71 -9.75
N LEU A 260 8.43 18.32 -10.41
CA LEU A 260 7.26 17.62 -10.94
C LEU A 260 7.57 17.11 -12.34
N TYR A 261 7.38 15.83 -12.52
CA TYR A 261 7.52 15.14 -13.80
C TYR A 261 6.15 14.78 -14.38
N GLY A 262 6.04 14.86 -15.69
CA GLY A 262 4.95 14.30 -16.48
C GLY A 262 5.53 13.42 -17.58
N ILE A 263 5.09 12.18 -17.67
CA ILE A 263 5.55 11.22 -18.69
C ILE A 263 4.33 10.59 -19.35
N LYS A 264 4.26 10.66 -20.67
CA LYS A 264 3.21 9.98 -21.43
C LYS A 264 3.44 8.49 -21.49
N VAL A 265 2.35 7.75 -21.38
CA VAL A 265 2.33 6.31 -21.57
C VAL A 265 1.68 5.99 -22.91
N SER A 266 2.40 5.32 -23.77
CA SER A 266 1.86 4.88 -25.07
C SER A 266 1.05 3.59 -24.95
N ALA A 267 0.20 3.32 -25.94
CA ALA A 267 -0.68 2.15 -25.97
C ALA A 267 0.06 0.80 -25.91
N ASP A 268 1.32 0.76 -26.31
CA ASP A 268 2.22 -0.40 -26.24
C ASP A 268 3.02 -0.47 -24.90
N GLY A 269 2.66 0.35 -23.91
CA GLY A 269 3.27 0.32 -22.58
C GLY A 269 4.70 0.88 -22.54
N LYS A 270 4.95 1.97 -23.26
CA LYS A 270 6.22 2.68 -23.27
C LYS A 270 6.11 4.05 -22.62
N LEU A 271 7.16 4.45 -21.90
CA LEU A 271 7.29 5.74 -21.24
C LEU A 271 7.95 6.74 -22.20
N LYS A 272 7.20 7.78 -22.61
CA LYS A 272 7.60 8.75 -23.63
C LYS A 272 7.39 10.19 -23.17
N ASP A 273 8.00 11.11 -23.91
CA ASP A 273 7.72 12.56 -23.83
C ASP A 273 7.82 13.11 -22.40
N GLU A 274 8.94 12.82 -21.72
CA GLU A 274 9.20 13.34 -20.37
C GLU A 274 9.24 14.86 -20.36
N LYS A 275 8.50 15.44 -19.41
CA LYS A 275 8.55 16.87 -19.09
C LYS A 275 8.79 17.04 -17.60
N LYS A 276 9.60 18.03 -17.25
CA LYS A 276 9.95 18.37 -15.87
C LYS A 276 9.73 19.85 -15.61
N VAL A 277 9.15 20.15 -14.45
CA VAL A 277 8.95 21.52 -13.97
C VAL A 277 9.43 21.61 -12.54
N ARG A 278 10.30 22.57 -12.23
CA ARG A 278 10.67 22.88 -10.87
C ARG A 278 9.56 23.64 -10.17
N LEU A 279 9.09 23.10 -9.04
CA LEU A 279 7.99 23.71 -8.28
C LEU A 279 8.48 24.78 -7.32
N TYR A 280 9.67 24.60 -6.71
CA TYR A 280 10.26 25.52 -5.74
C TYR A 280 11.77 25.62 -5.95
N GLU A 281 12.34 26.81 -5.68
CA GLU A 281 13.78 27.02 -5.81
C GLU A 281 14.56 26.48 -4.59
N THR A 282 14.00 26.59 -3.38
CA THR A 282 14.66 26.14 -2.14
C THR A 282 13.68 25.77 -1.02
N GLY A 283 14.06 24.85 -0.15
CA GLY A 283 13.57 24.76 1.23
C GLY A 283 12.30 23.96 1.47
N TYR A 284 11.60 23.46 0.45
CA TYR A 284 10.36 22.71 0.61
C TYR A 284 10.38 21.43 -0.21
N SER A 285 9.74 20.38 0.33
CA SER A 285 9.54 19.12 -0.38
C SER A 285 8.11 19.03 -0.88
N ALA A 286 7.94 18.71 -2.14
CA ALA A 286 6.66 18.34 -2.70
C ALA A 286 6.41 16.84 -2.53
N THR A 287 5.14 16.45 -2.53
CA THR A 287 4.73 15.05 -2.35
C THR A 287 3.88 14.56 -3.54
N THR A 288 3.03 13.60 -3.33
CA THR A 288 2.17 13.03 -4.37
C THR A 288 1.30 14.10 -5.02
N PRO A 289 1.30 14.24 -6.36
CA PRO A 289 0.29 15.03 -7.07
C PRO A 289 -1.08 14.38 -6.96
N GLU A 290 -2.12 15.17 -6.84
CA GLU A 290 -3.53 14.73 -6.84
C GLU A 290 -4.22 15.08 -8.15
#